data_8a80efe92927a28cc436718531dd67c6
#
_entry.id   8a80efe92927a28cc436718531dd67c6
#
_cell.length_a   1.000
_cell.length_b   1.000
_cell.length_c   1.000
_cell.angle_alpha   90.00
_cell.angle_beta   90.00
_cell.angle_gamma   90.00
#
_symmetry.space_group_name_H-M   'P 1'
#
loop_
_entity.id
_entity.type
_entity.pdbx_description
1 polymer ?
#
loop_
_entity_poly.entity_id
_entity_poly.type
_entity_poly.pdbx_seq_one_letter_code
_entity_poly.pdbx_strand_id
1 'polypeptide(L)'
;MSMAEERVIKIGMLGLGTVGTGVYKVLKSQQEEMLPKLGARVELKKILVRNVEKAAAKVDDPSIITTSFEEIANDPEIEIVVEVMGGKQPAMNYILACLDAGKNVVTANKDLVASEGKKILAAAKRNGKDFLYEASVAGGIPIIRPLYECLMGEQIQEITGILNGTTNFILTKMDKEGASFDAVLKEAQELGYAERNSEADVEGYDACRKIAILSSLISGQQVDFEDIYCEGITEITVEDMKYAKAMGTTIKLLASSRRYAGNRLHAIVAPCMLYPDHPLYNVCLLYTSPS
;
A
#
# COMPACT_ATOMS: atom_id res chain seq x y z
N MET A 1 -37.42 -7.74 26.08
CA MET A 1 -36.70 -7.35 24.84
C MET A 1 -35.83 -8.53 24.46
N SER A 2 -36.14 -9.21 23.35
CA SER A 2 -35.27 -10.25 22.77
C SER A 2 -33.92 -9.62 22.50
N MET A 3 -32.85 -10.18 23.08
CA MET A 3 -31.49 -9.83 22.68
C MET A 3 -31.39 -10.32 21.22
N ALA A 4 -31.39 -9.38 20.25
CA ALA A 4 -31.06 -9.73 18.89
C ALA A 4 -29.66 -10.37 18.93
N GLU A 5 -29.49 -11.53 18.33
CA GLU A 5 -28.18 -12.18 18.19
C GLU A 5 -27.22 -11.16 17.58
N GLU A 6 -26.12 -10.89 18.27
CA GLU A 6 -25.12 -9.94 17.85
C GLU A 6 -24.50 -10.50 16.54
N ARG A 7 -24.60 -9.72 15.45
CA ARG A 7 -24.01 -10.13 14.16
C ARG A 7 -22.51 -10.30 14.30
N VAL A 8 -21.97 -11.40 13.77
CA VAL A 8 -20.54 -11.66 13.71
C VAL A 8 -20.10 -11.74 12.24
N ILE A 9 -19.17 -10.89 11.84
CA ILE A 9 -18.53 -10.92 10.52
C ILE A 9 -17.27 -11.78 10.64
N LYS A 10 -17.23 -12.91 9.95
CA LYS A 10 -16.08 -13.82 9.97
C LYS A 10 -15.11 -13.51 8.82
N ILE A 11 -13.82 -13.42 9.18
CA ILE A 11 -12.72 -13.08 8.27
C ILE A 11 -11.79 -14.28 8.11
N GLY A 12 -11.37 -14.54 6.86
CA GLY A 12 -10.19 -15.35 6.54
C GLY A 12 -9.00 -14.44 6.24
N MET A 13 -7.79 -14.86 6.59
CA MET A 13 -6.59 -14.10 6.30
C MET A 13 -5.55 -14.96 5.56
N LEU A 14 -4.98 -14.43 4.49
CA LEU A 14 -3.93 -15.07 3.70
C LEU A 14 -2.59 -14.41 4.02
N GLY A 15 -1.80 -15.04 4.88
CA GLY A 15 -0.50 -14.56 5.34
C GLY A 15 -0.50 -14.00 6.76
N LEU A 16 0.57 -14.28 7.52
CA LEU A 16 0.82 -13.78 8.87
C LEU A 16 2.25 -13.24 8.97
N GLY A 17 2.63 -12.40 7.99
CA GLY A 17 3.86 -11.62 7.98
C GLY A 17 3.75 -10.40 8.90
N THR A 18 4.52 -9.34 8.63
CA THR A 18 4.46 -8.09 9.40
C THR A 18 3.06 -7.47 9.33
N VAL A 19 2.52 -7.28 8.13
CA VAL A 19 1.19 -6.68 7.92
C VAL A 19 0.09 -7.56 8.52
N GLY A 20 0.09 -8.87 8.23
CA GLY A 20 -0.92 -9.79 8.77
C GLY A 20 -0.91 -9.86 10.31
N THR A 21 0.27 -9.81 10.94
CA THR A 21 0.38 -9.72 12.39
C THR A 21 -0.21 -8.41 12.93
N GLY A 22 -0.01 -7.30 12.21
CA GLY A 22 -0.64 -6.01 12.51
C GLY A 22 -2.17 -6.09 12.44
N VAL A 23 -2.71 -6.65 11.36
CA VAL A 23 -4.16 -6.87 11.19
C VAL A 23 -4.72 -7.71 12.34
N TYR A 24 -4.08 -8.85 12.67
CA TYR A 24 -4.48 -9.69 13.79
C TYR A 24 -4.57 -8.91 15.11
N LYS A 25 -3.53 -8.12 15.43
CA LYS A 25 -3.49 -7.32 16.65
C LYS A 25 -4.58 -6.26 16.70
N VAL A 26 -4.81 -5.54 15.60
CA VAL A 26 -5.84 -4.51 15.50
C VAL A 26 -7.24 -5.12 15.66
N LEU A 27 -7.55 -6.19 14.92
CA LEU A 27 -8.82 -6.88 15.02
C LEU A 27 -9.10 -7.35 16.45
N LYS A 28 -8.05 -7.77 17.18
CA LYS A 28 -8.18 -8.23 18.56
C LYS A 28 -8.35 -7.07 19.56
N SER A 29 -7.52 -6.04 19.45
CA SER A 29 -7.47 -4.94 20.44
C SER A 29 -8.57 -3.90 20.28
N GLN A 30 -9.18 -3.78 19.08
CA GLN A 30 -10.12 -2.71 18.76
C GLN A 30 -11.58 -3.19 18.64
N GLN A 31 -11.92 -4.38 19.14
CA GLN A 31 -13.28 -4.94 19.07
C GLN A 31 -14.33 -4.00 19.68
N GLU A 32 -14.07 -3.47 20.85
CA GLU A 32 -15.01 -2.59 21.57
C GLU A 32 -15.20 -1.25 20.83
N GLU A 33 -14.18 -0.75 20.15
CA GLU A 33 -14.25 0.47 19.36
C GLU A 33 -14.91 0.27 17.99
N MET A 34 -14.78 -0.93 17.42
CA MET A 34 -15.38 -1.28 16.12
C MET A 34 -16.86 -1.62 16.25
N LEU A 35 -17.25 -2.30 17.31
CA LEU A 35 -18.61 -2.80 17.50
C LEU A 35 -19.70 -1.71 17.33
N PRO A 36 -19.65 -0.54 17.99
CA PRO A 36 -20.67 0.50 17.81
C PRO A 36 -20.65 1.13 16.41
N LYS A 37 -19.52 1.10 15.71
CA LYS A 37 -19.39 1.67 14.37
C LYS A 37 -19.90 0.73 13.29
N LEU A 38 -19.68 -0.58 13.46
CA LEU A 38 -20.04 -1.61 12.48
C LEU A 38 -21.41 -2.24 12.76
N GLY A 39 -21.90 -2.19 14.00
CA GLY A 39 -23.07 -2.93 14.44
C GLY A 39 -22.87 -4.45 14.43
N ALA A 40 -21.61 -4.90 14.42
CA ALA A 40 -21.23 -6.30 14.35
C ALA A 40 -19.84 -6.53 14.99
N ARG A 41 -19.63 -7.71 15.58
CA ARG A 41 -18.29 -8.18 15.95
C ARG A 41 -17.55 -8.68 14.71
N VAL A 42 -16.24 -8.55 14.75
CA VAL A 42 -15.36 -9.04 13.68
C VAL A 42 -14.50 -10.17 14.23
N GLU A 43 -14.61 -11.36 13.66
CA GLU A 43 -13.90 -12.56 14.09
C GLU A 43 -12.92 -13.03 12.99
N LEU A 44 -11.65 -13.19 13.35
CA LEU A 44 -10.67 -13.83 12.47
C LEU A 44 -10.76 -15.36 12.65
N LYS A 45 -11.43 -16.03 11.71
CA LYS A 45 -11.77 -17.45 11.79
C LYS A 45 -10.62 -18.36 11.37
N LYS A 46 -9.90 -18.00 10.29
CA LYS A 46 -8.80 -18.81 9.74
C LYS A 46 -7.69 -17.93 9.18
N ILE A 47 -6.45 -18.42 9.33
CA ILE A 47 -5.23 -17.77 8.82
C ILE A 47 -4.43 -18.80 8.01
N LEU A 48 -4.27 -18.55 6.71
CA LEU A 48 -3.42 -19.36 5.84
C LEU A 48 -1.95 -18.97 6.02
N VAL A 49 -1.11 -19.94 6.32
CA VAL A 49 0.34 -19.78 6.44
C VAL A 49 1.11 -20.93 5.81
N ARG A 50 2.38 -20.70 5.48
CA ARG A 50 3.30 -21.74 5.01
C ARG A 50 4.02 -22.49 6.16
N ASN A 51 4.28 -21.79 7.26
CA ASN A 51 4.99 -22.34 8.41
C ASN A 51 4.14 -22.17 9.68
N VAL A 52 3.54 -23.27 10.12
CA VAL A 52 2.62 -23.30 11.27
C VAL A 52 3.34 -22.96 12.57
N GLU A 53 4.55 -23.49 12.81
CA GLU A 53 5.29 -23.28 14.06
C GLU A 53 5.62 -21.80 14.27
N LYS A 54 6.13 -21.14 13.20
CA LYS A 54 6.44 -19.71 13.24
C LYS A 54 5.18 -18.84 13.42
N ALA A 55 4.06 -19.28 12.89
CA ALA A 55 2.78 -18.58 12.96
C ALA A 55 2.12 -18.75 14.34
N ALA A 56 2.17 -19.95 14.92
CA ALA A 56 1.59 -20.25 16.23
C ALA A 56 2.13 -19.35 17.34
N ALA A 57 3.40 -18.96 17.27
CA ALA A 57 4.01 -18.03 18.22
C ALA A 57 3.48 -16.57 18.15
N LYS A 58 2.65 -16.26 17.14
CA LYS A 58 2.14 -14.89 16.89
C LYS A 58 0.66 -14.72 17.21
N VAL A 59 -0.04 -15.78 17.49
CA VAL A 59 -1.47 -15.81 17.79
C VAL A 59 -1.73 -16.46 19.13
N ASP A 60 -2.82 -16.10 19.79
CA ASP A 60 -3.17 -16.68 21.09
C ASP A 60 -3.87 -18.05 20.95
N ASP A 61 -4.59 -18.25 19.85
CA ASP A 61 -5.25 -19.51 19.51
C ASP A 61 -4.67 -20.08 18.21
N PRO A 62 -3.75 -21.06 18.29
CA PRO A 62 -3.20 -21.71 17.11
C PRO A 62 -4.21 -22.52 16.27
N SER A 63 -5.39 -22.80 16.78
CA SER A 63 -6.43 -23.58 16.05
C SER A 63 -6.99 -22.86 14.82
N ILE A 64 -6.80 -21.53 14.76
CA ILE A 64 -7.20 -20.72 13.60
C ILE A 64 -6.19 -20.81 12.44
N ILE A 65 -5.02 -21.41 12.65
CA ILE A 65 -3.98 -21.54 11.63
C ILE A 65 -4.27 -22.72 10.72
N THR A 66 -4.11 -22.51 9.42
CA THR A 66 -4.20 -23.56 8.41
C THR A 66 -3.12 -23.44 7.35
N THR A 67 -2.79 -24.55 6.68
CA THR A 67 -1.96 -24.59 5.47
C THR A 67 -2.80 -24.87 4.21
N SER A 68 -4.11 -25.13 4.36
CA SER A 68 -5.03 -25.34 3.24
C SER A 68 -5.80 -24.05 2.92
N PHE A 69 -5.66 -23.58 1.69
CA PHE A 69 -6.42 -22.44 1.18
C PHE A 69 -7.92 -22.78 1.09
N GLU A 70 -8.25 -24.02 0.81
CA GLU A 70 -9.62 -24.53 0.67
C GLU A 70 -10.44 -24.36 1.94
N GLU A 71 -9.81 -24.43 3.12
CA GLU A 71 -10.48 -24.18 4.40
C GLU A 71 -10.97 -22.73 4.55
N ILE A 72 -10.41 -21.80 3.79
CA ILE A 72 -10.84 -20.39 3.74
C ILE A 72 -11.79 -20.18 2.57
N ALA A 73 -11.42 -20.64 1.38
CA ALA A 73 -12.16 -20.38 0.17
C ALA A 73 -13.56 -21.02 0.20
N ASN A 74 -13.67 -22.26 0.71
CA ASN A 74 -14.92 -23.03 0.73
C ASN A 74 -15.75 -22.88 2.02
N ASP A 75 -15.25 -22.14 3.01
CA ASP A 75 -16.01 -21.90 4.24
C ASP A 75 -17.11 -20.86 4.00
N PRO A 76 -18.41 -21.27 4.07
CA PRO A 76 -19.52 -20.35 3.79
C PRO A 76 -19.71 -19.26 4.85
N GLU A 77 -19.13 -19.41 6.04
CA GLU A 77 -19.24 -18.43 7.09
C GLU A 77 -18.21 -17.30 6.94
N ILE A 78 -17.14 -17.48 6.15
CA ILE A 78 -16.16 -16.43 5.89
C ILE A 78 -16.71 -15.48 4.83
N GLU A 79 -16.96 -14.24 5.23
CA GLU A 79 -17.53 -13.20 4.38
C GLU A 79 -16.45 -12.33 3.70
N ILE A 80 -15.31 -12.12 4.37
CA ILE A 80 -14.23 -11.26 3.94
C ILE A 80 -12.91 -12.02 4.01
N VAL A 81 -12.07 -11.84 2.98
CA VAL A 81 -10.71 -12.37 2.97
C VAL A 81 -9.71 -11.23 2.90
N VAL A 82 -8.74 -11.23 3.82
CA VAL A 82 -7.63 -10.27 3.87
C VAL A 82 -6.38 -10.92 3.29
N GLU A 83 -5.92 -10.46 2.13
CA GLU A 83 -4.70 -10.93 1.47
C GLU A 83 -3.52 -10.02 1.83
N VAL A 84 -2.52 -10.59 2.50
CA VAL A 84 -1.30 -9.92 2.94
C VAL A 84 -0.08 -10.84 2.81
N MET A 85 -0.07 -11.66 1.76
CA MET A 85 1.02 -12.61 1.47
C MET A 85 2.18 -11.96 0.75
N GLY A 86 1.89 -10.98 -0.10
CA GLY A 86 2.84 -10.37 -1.00
C GLY A 86 3.15 -11.22 -2.24
N GLY A 87 3.76 -10.59 -3.25
CA GLY A 87 4.04 -11.22 -4.54
C GLY A 87 2.78 -11.40 -5.40
N LYS A 88 2.97 -11.79 -6.68
CA LYS A 88 1.86 -11.93 -7.63
C LYS A 88 1.19 -13.31 -7.55
N GLN A 89 1.97 -14.37 -7.38
CA GLN A 89 1.46 -15.73 -7.25
C GLN A 89 1.92 -16.35 -5.91
N PRO A 90 1.06 -17.11 -5.24
CA PRO A 90 -0.30 -17.55 -5.62
C PRO A 90 -1.40 -16.54 -5.28
N ALA A 91 -1.08 -15.33 -4.77
CA ALA A 91 -2.06 -14.33 -4.30
C ALA A 91 -3.17 -14.05 -5.33
N MET A 92 -2.80 -13.88 -6.61
CA MET A 92 -3.75 -13.66 -7.70
C MET A 92 -4.82 -14.75 -7.79
N ASN A 93 -4.38 -16.02 -7.80
CA ASN A 93 -5.28 -17.14 -7.91
C ASN A 93 -6.22 -17.25 -6.70
N TYR A 94 -5.69 -16.99 -5.51
CA TYR A 94 -6.47 -17.03 -4.27
C TYR A 94 -7.50 -15.91 -4.20
N ILE A 95 -7.14 -14.69 -4.61
CA ILE A 95 -8.09 -13.56 -4.67
C ILE A 95 -9.23 -13.88 -5.64
N LEU A 96 -8.92 -14.34 -6.85
CA LEU A 96 -9.95 -14.70 -7.84
C LEU A 96 -10.86 -15.81 -7.33
N ALA A 97 -10.31 -16.86 -6.74
CA ALA A 97 -11.07 -17.96 -6.16
C ALA A 97 -11.98 -17.49 -5.01
N CYS A 98 -11.51 -16.59 -4.14
CA CYS A 98 -12.32 -16.01 -3.07
C CYS A 98 -13.48 -15.16 -3.63
N LEU A 99 -13.23 -14.33 -4.65
CA LEU A 99 -14.27 -13.55 -5.32
C LEU A 99 -15.30 -14.45 -5.99
N ASP A 100 -14.86 -15.49 -6.68
CA ASP A 100 -15.74 -16.47 -7.33
C ASP A 100 -16.53 -17.32 -6.31
N ALA A 101 -15.98 -17.54 -5.11
CA ALA A 101 -16.68 -18.14 -3.97
C ALA A 101 -17.62 -17.15 -3.22
N GLY A 102 -17.81 -15.94 -3.74
CA GLY A 102 -18.73 -14.95 -3.19
C GLY A 102 -18.22 -14.22 -1.95
N LYS A 103 -16.90 -14.10 -1.76
CA LYS A 103 -16.28 -13.37 -0.65
C LYS A 103 -15.79 -12.01 -1.10
N ASN A 104 -15.87 -11.02 -0.20
CA ASN A 104 -15.20 -9.75 -0.40
C ASN A 104 -13.71 -9.90 -0.10
N VAL A 105 -12.86 -9.13 -0.79
CA VAL A 105 -11.41 -9.22 -0.62
C VAL A 105 -10.81 -7.86 -0.30
N VAL A 106 -9.91 -7.85 0.68
CA VAL A 106 -9.10 -6.69 1.06
C VAL A 106 -7.63 -7.06 0.89
N THR A 107 -6.83 -6.22 0.22
CA THR A 107 -5.40 -6.49 0.02
C THR A 107 -4.52 -5.27 0.32
N ALA A 108 -3.28 -5.55 0.73
CA ALA A 108 -2.18 -4.57 0.82
C ALA A 108 -1.12 -4.79 -0.29
N ASN A 109 -1.38 -5.69 -1.24
CA ASN A 109 -0.41 -6.17 -2.24
C ASN A 109 -0.31 -5.22 -3.43
N LYS A 110 0.53 -4.20 -3.29
CA LYS A 110 0.72 -3.18 -4.34
C LYS A 110 1.21 -3.75 -5.67
N ASP A 111 2.09 -4.77 -5.63
CA ASP A 111 2.64 -5.38 -6.85
C ASP A 111 1.54 -6.04 -7.69
N LEU A 112 0.62 -6.69 -7.01
CA LEU A 112 -0.53 -7.33 -7.64
C LEU A 112 -1.54 -6.32 -8.15
N VAL A 113 -1.87 -5.31 -7.34
CA VAL A 113 -2.83 -4.26 -7.74
C VAL A 113 -2.31 -3.44 -8.92
N ALA A 114 -1.02 -3.08 -8.92
CA ALA A 114 -0.40 -2.32 -10.02
C ALA A 114 -0.42 -3.10 -11.35
N SER A 115 -0.19 -4.42 -11.32
CA SER A 115 -0.10 -5.23 -12.55
C SER A 115 -1.43 -5.85 -13.00
N GLU A 116 -2.29 -6.28 -12.05
CA GLU A 116 -3.48 -7.10 -12.34
C GLU A 116 -4.78 -6.48 -11.81
N GLY A 117 -4.72 -5.25 -11.28
CA GLY A 117 -5.85 -4.60 -10.61
C GLY A 117 -7.12 -4.57 -11.45
N LYS A 118 -7.02 -4.26 -12.74
CA LYS A 118 -8.15 -4.24 -13.67
C LYS A 118 -8.86 -5.61 -13.76
N LYS A 119 -8.08 -6.70 -13.84
CA LYS A 119 -8.61 -8.05 -13.94
C LYS A 119 -9.31 -8.48 -12.64
N ILE A 120 -8.74 -8.13 -11.51
CA ILE A 120 -9.33 -8.42 -10.19
C ILE A 120 -10.62 -7.61 -10.00
N LEU A 121 -10.62 -6.31 -10.32
CA LEU A 121 -11.80 -5.45 -10.24
C LEU A 121 -12.93 -5.94 -11.17
N ALA A 122 -12.58 -6.43 -12.37
CA ALA A 122 -13.56 -7.03 -13.28
C ALA A 122 -14.16 -8.31 -12.69
N ALA A 123 -13.37 -9.15 -12.00
CA ALA A 123 -13.86 -10.33 -11.32
C ALA A 123 -14.76 -9.97 -10.12
N ALA A 124 -14.35 -9.00 -9.31
CA ALA A 124 -15.15 -8.49 -8.19
C ALA A 124 -16.52 -7.99 -8.69
N LYS A 125 -16.54 -7.14 -9.72
CA LYS A 125 -17.76 -6.62 -10.33
C LYS A 125 -18.67 -7.74 -10.89
N ARG A 126 -18.09 -8.73 -11.58
CA ARG A 126 -18.84 -9.88 -12.12
C ARG A 126 -19.54 -10.68 -11.03
N ASN A 127 -18.92 -10.82 -9.87
CA ASN A 127 -19.43 -11.56 -8.74
C ASN A 127 -20.25 -10.72 -7.76
N GLY A 128 -20.43 -9.40 -8.00
CA GLY A 128 -21.12 -8.50 -7.08
C GLY A 128 -20.42 -8.39 -5.72
N LYS A 129 -19.10 -8.43 -5.71
CA LYS A 129 -18.24 -8.38 -4.51
C LYS A 129 -17.30 -7.19 -4.55
N ASP A 130 -16.83 -6.79 -3.37
CA ASP A 130 -15.88 -5.72 -3.22
C ASP A 130 -14.44 -6.24 -3.25
N PHE A 131 -13.58 -5.48 -3.91
CA PHE A 131 -12.14 -5.61 -3.84
C PHE A 131 -11.53 -4.30 -3.37
N LEU A 132 -11.05 -4.26 -2.13
CA LEU A 132 -10.51 -3.08 -1.48
C LEU A 132 -9.00 -3.18 -1.34
N TYR A 133 -8.28 -2.11 -1.68
CA TYR A 133 -6.81 -2.09 -1.74
C TYR A 133 -6.20 -0.79 -1.21
N GLU A 134 -6.87 -0.14 -0.23
CA GLU A 134 -6.39 1.12 0.38
C GLU A 134 -4.94 1.03 0.84
N ALA A 135 -4.57 -0.08 1.50
CA ALA A 135 -3.23 -0.29 2.05
C ALA A 135 -2.14 -0.55 0.99
N SER A 136 -2.48 -0.58 -0.30
CA SER A 136 -1.49 -0.70 -1.38
C SER A 136 -0.76 0.61 -1.67
N VAL A 137 -1.31 1.76 -1.26
CA VAL A 137 -0.71 3.09 -1.44
C VAL A 137 -0.81 3.89 -0.14
N ALA A 138 0.18 4.73 0.13
CA ALA A 138 0.21 5.72 1.21
C ALA A 138 0.12 5.17 2.65
N GLY A 139 0.27 3.86 2.85
CA GLY A 139 0.30 3.24 4.19
C GLY A 139 -0.96 3.54 5.01
N GLY A 140 -0.83 4.27 6.12
CA GLY A 140 -1.94 4.64 6.98
C GLY A 140 -2.74 5.88 6.53
N ILE A 141 -2.32 6.56 5.43
CA ILE A 141 -3.01 7.73 4.90
C ILE A 141 -4.06 7.26 3.89
N PRO A 142 -5.38 7.49 4.13
CA PRO A 142 -6.42 7.12 3.19
C PRO A 142 -6.35 8.02 1.95
N ILE A 143 -6.18 7.44 0.76
CA ILE A 143 -6.13 8.16 -0.51
C ILE A 143 -7.01 7.53 -1.59
N ILE A 144 -7.05 6.19 -1.67
CA ILE A 144 -7.82 5.48 -2.70
C ILE A 144 -9.31 5.69 -2.48
N ARG A 145 -9.78 5.47 -1.26
CA ARG A 145 -11.19 5.67 -0.91
C ARG A 145 -11.65 7.10 -1.08
N PRO A 146 -10.94 8.15 -0.60
CA PRO A 146 -11.28 9.54 -0.90
C PRO A 146 -11.36 9.84 -2.40
N LEU A 147 -10.43 9.36 -3.21
CA LEU A 147 -10.47 9.56 -4.66
C LEU A 147 -11.68 8.87 -5.31
N TYR A 148 -12.00 7.66 -4.87
CA TYR A 148 -13.06 6.86 -5.47
C TYR A 148 -14.47 7.24 -4.97
N GLU A 149 -14.64 7.52 -3.67
CA GLU A 149 -15.94 7.79 -3.06
C GLU A 149 -16.24 9.29 -2.95
N CYS A 150 -15.29 10.07 -2.41
CA CYS A 150 -15.56 11.48 -2.09
C CYS A 150 -15.41 12.40 -3.31
N LEU A 151 -14.49 12.07 -4.23
CA LEU A 151 -14.21 12.85 -5.42
C LEU A 151 -14.75 12.22 -6.72
N MET A 152 -15.73 11.32 -6.61
CA MET A 152 -16.30 10.60 -7.75
C MET A 152 -16.85 11.51 -8.85
N GLY A 153 -17.36 12.69 -8.52
CA GLY A 153 -17.87 13.68 -9.46
C GLY A 153 -16.83 14.60 -10.07
N GLU A 154 -15.58 14.51 -9.60
CA GLU A 154 -14.51 15.43 -9.98
C GLU A 154 -13.61 14.86 -11.08
N GLN A 155 -13.07 15.75 -11.91
CA GLN A 155 -12.02 15.40 -12.87
C GLN A 155 -10.65 15.72 -12.27
N ILE A 156 -10.02 14.73 -11.66
CA ILE A 156 -8.67 14.89 -11.13
C ILE A 156 -7.72 15.17 -12.30
N GLN A 157 -7.06 16.34 -12.26
CA GLN A 157 -6.14 16.77 -13.30
C GLN A 157 -4.72 16.29 -13.02
N GLU A 158 -4.34 16.27 -11.73
CA GLU A 158 -2.98 15.90 -11.33
C GLU A 158 -2.98 15.27 -9.94
N ILE A 159 -2.12 14.27 -9.76
CA ILE A 159 -1.72 13.73 -8.46
C ILE A 159 -0.21 13.84 -8.40
N THR A 160 0.31 14.45 -7.36
CA THR A 160 1.74 14.55 -7.08
C THR A 160 2.00 14.24 -5.62
N GLY A 161 3.01 13.44 -5.33
CA GLY A 161 3.32 13.03 -3.97
C GLY A 161 4.72 12.48 -3.78
N ILE A 162 5.16 12.49 -2.53
CA ILE A 162 6.32 11.71 -2.05
C ILE A 162 5.77 10.37 -1.60
N LEU A 163 5.88 9.34 -2.45
CA LEU A 163 5.25 8.04 -2.23
C LEU A 163 6.17 7.00 -1.59
N ASN A 164 7.41 7.37 -1.28
CA ASN A 164 8.36 6.49 -0.61
C ASN A 164 9.06 7.21 0.55
N GLY A 165 8.94 6.65 1.76
CA GLY A 165 9.49 7.22 2.98
C GLY A 165 11.01 7.11 3.06
N THR A 166 11.57 5.98 2.63
CA THR A 166 13.01 5.69 2.65
C THR A 166 13.80 6.71 1.84
N THR A 167 13.37 6.98 0.60
CA THR A 167 14.02 7.96 -0.26
C THR A 167 13.89 9.38 0.28
N ASN A 168 12.73 9.73 0.86
CA ASN A 168 12.58 11.05 1.48
C ASN A 168 13.45 11.22 2.72
N PHE A 169 13.63 10.15 3.52
CA PHE A 169 14.58 10.14 4.64
C PHE A 169 16.00 10.39 4.15
N ILE A 170 16.45 9.63 3.14
CA ILE A 170 17.81 9.73 2.58
C ILE A 170 18.07 11.15 2.04
N LEU A 171 17.22 11.65 1.14
CA LEU A 171 17.38 12.97 0.53
C LEU A 171 17.34 14.10 1.58
N THR A 172 16.49 13.97 2.61
CA THR A 172 16.42 14.95 3.70
C THR A 172 17.72 15.02 4.51
N LYS A 173 18.32 13.88 4.81
CA LYS A 173 19.59 13.85 5.56
C LYS A 173 20.77 14.33 4.70
N MET A 174 20.81 13.94 3.44
CA MET A 174 21.81 14.47 2.49
C MET A 174 21.76 16.00 2.43
N ASP A 175 20.56 16.59 2.34
CA ASP A 175 20.36 18.04 2.30
C ASP A 175 20.75 18.73 3.61
N LYS A 176 20.32 18.20 4.76
CA LYS A 176 20.51 18.84 6.06
C LYS A 176 21.91 18.65 6.62
N GLU A 177 22.49 17.47 6.46
CA GLU A 177 23.75 17.08 7.10
C GLU A 177 24.93 17.07 6.12
N GLY A 178 24.69 17.18 4.81
CA GLY A 178 25.73 17.09 3.79
C GLY A 178 26.38 15.71 3.70
N ALA A 179 25.65 14.68 4.19
CA ALA A 179 26.13 13.30 4.17
C ALA A 179 25.99 12.68 2.76
N SER A 180 26.85 11.70 2.44
CA SER A 180 26.75 10.97 1.18
C SER A 180 25.57 10.01 1.17
N PHE A 181 25.07 9.67 -0.03
CA PHE A 181 24.01 8.69 -0.23
C PHE A 181 24.30 7.37 0.51
N ASP A 182 25.49 6.80 0.31
CA ASP A 182 25.86 5.50 0.91
C ASP A 182 25.86 5.54 2.44
N ALA A 183 26.34 6.64 3.03
CA ALA A 183 26.39 6.80 4.49
C ALA A 183 24.96 6.86 5.06
N VAL A 184 24.07 7.59 4.42
CA VAL A 184 22.67 7.73 4.88
C VAL A 184 21.85 6.46 4.60
N LEU A 185 22.09 5.78 3.48
CA LEU A 185 21.43 4.50 3.20
C LEU A 185 21.78 3.46 4.27
N LYS A 186 23.07 3.38 4.65
CA LYS A 186 23.50 2.48 5.72
C LYS A 186 22.81 2.81 7.05
N GLU A 187 22.72 4.08 7.40
CA GLU A 187 22.01 4.52 8.59
C GLU A 187 20.50 4.16 8.53
N ALA A 188 19.87 4.36 7.38
CA ALA A 188 18.48 3.97 7.18
C ALA A 188 18.26 2.46 7.40
N GLN A 189 19.22 1.64 6.98
CA GLN A 189 19.18 0.19 7.19
C GLN A 189 19.38 -0.18 8.68
N GLU A 190 20.29 0.48 9.37
CA GLU A 190 20.52 0.28 10.81
C GLU A 190 19.30 0.68 11.66
N LEU A 191 18.59 1.73 11.26
CA LEU A 191 17.35 2.19 11.89
C LEU A 191 16.10 1.37 11.48
N GLY A 192 16.24 0.46 10.51
CA GLY A 192 15.13 -0.35 10.01
C GLY A 192 14.17 0.38 9.06
N TYR A 193 14.56 1.54 8.53
CA TYR A 193 13.81 2.32 7.55
C TYR A 193 14.04 1.84 6.11
N ALA A 194 15.17 1.16 5.87
CA ALA A 194 15.47 0.50 4.61
C ALA A 194 15.74 -0.99 4.86
N GLU A 195 15.26 -1.83 3.96
CA GLU A 195 15.60 -3.24 3.95
C GLU A 195 17.04 -3.44 3.43
N ARG A 196 17.62 -4.64 3.65
CA ARG A 196 18.95 -4.99 3.09
C ARG A 196 18.99 -4.81 1.58
N ASN A 197 17.94 -5.25 0.88
CA ASN A 197 17.73 -4.96 -0.54
C ASN A 197 16.76 -3.80 -0.65
N SER A 198 17.29 -2.60 -0.73
CA SER A 198 16.52 -1.35 -0.85
C SER A 198 16.37 -0.87 -2.29
N GLU A 199 16.77 -1.69 -3.28
CA GLU A 199 16.74 -1.34 -4.71
C GLU A 199 15.36 -0.81 -5.13
N ALA A 200 14.29 -1.49 -4.74
CA ALA A 200 12.94 -1.06 -5.10
C ALA A 200 12.58 0.33 -4.56
N ASP A 201 13.16 0.74 -3.43
CA ASP A 201 12.96 2.06 -2.86
C ASP A 201 13.85 3.10 -3.57
N VAL A 202 15.17 2.87 -3.59
CA VAL A 202 16.14 3.88 -4.03
C VAL A 202 16.14 4.09 -5.54
N GLU A 203 15.76 3.08 -6.35
CA GLU A 203 15.56 3.20 -7.79
C GLU A 203 14.14 3.69 -8.16
N GLY A 204 13.28 3.99 -7.17
CA GLY A 204 11.96 4.57 -7.39
C GLY A 204 10.86 3.59 -7.80
N TYR A 205 11.14 2.30 -7.91
CA TYR A 205 10.17 1.29 -8.38
C TYR A 205 8.96 1.15 -7.44
N ASP A 206 9.15 1.30 -6.14
CA ASP A 206 8.05 1.32 -5.17
C ASP A 206 7.10 2.50 -5.42
N ALA A 207 7.66 3.70 -5.60
CA ALA A 207 6.89 4.90 -5.92
C ALA A 207 6.20 4.78 -7.29
N CYS A 208 6.87 4.14 -8.26
CA CYS A 208 6.35 3.90 -9.60
C CYS A 208 5.10 3.00 -9.59
N ARG A 209 5.12 1.91 -8.83
CA ARG A 209 3.93 1.05 -8.65
C ARG A 209 2.77 1.78 -7.99
N LYS A 210 3.06 2.60 -6.99
CA LYS A 210 2.04 3.38 -6.28
C LYS A 210 1.40 4.43 -7.18
N ILE A 211 2.18 5.17 -7.96
CA ILE A 211 1.60 6.16 -8.89
C ILE A 211 0.86 5.49 -10.03
N ALA A 212 1.26 4.28 -10.48
CA ALA A 212 0.51 3.51 -11.46
C ALA A 212 -0.90 3.15 -10.94
N ILE A 213 -1.02 2.72 -9.68
CA ILE A 213 -2.31 2.44 -9.04
C ILE A 213 -3.18 3.69 -9.02
N LEU A 214 -2.65 4.82 -8.55
CA LEU A 214 -3.38 6.08 -8.48
C LEU A 214 -3.77 6.58 -9.87
N SER A 215 -2.86 6.48 -10.85
CA SER A 215 -3.11 6.83 -12.25
C SER A 215 -4.22 5.99 -12.86
N SER A 216 -4.22 4.68 -12.58
CA SER A 216 -5.26 3.76 -13.04
C SER A 216 -6.63 4.13 -12.44
N LEU A 217 -6.64 4.49 -11.16
CA LEU A 217 -7.85 4.88 -10.46
C LEU A 217 -8.49 6.14 -11.07
N ILE A 218 -7.70 7.22 -11.25
CA ILE A 218 -8.22 8.49 -11.76
C ILE A 218 -8.56 8.47 -13.26
N SER A 219 -7.87 7.63 -14.06
CA SER A 219 -8.12 7.52 -15.49
C SER A 219 -9.23 6.53 -15.84
N GLY A 220 -9.55 5.60 -14.94
CA GLY A 220 -10.43 4.47 -15.22
C GLY A 220 -9.81 3.42 -16.16
N GLN A 221 -8.50 3.52 -16.45
CA GLN A 221 -7.76 2.61 -17.33
C GLN A 221 -6.59 2.00 -16.56
N GLN A 222 -6.19 0.79 -16.92
CA GLN A 222 -4.95 0.21 -16.38
C GLN A 222 -3.77 1.00 -16.92
N VAL A 223 -2.99 1.56 -16.03
CA VAL A 223 -1.69 2.16 -16.32
C VAL A 223 -0.63 1.15 -15.91
N ASP A 224 0.18 0.70 -16.86
CA ASP A 224 1.29 -0.21 -16.54
C ASP A 224 2.42 0.60 -15.92
N PHE A 225 2.94 0.13 -14.81
CA PHE A 225 4.06 0.80 -14.14
C PHE A 225 5.37 0.70 -14.97
N GLU A 226 5.47 -0.28 -15.88
CA GLU A 226 6.62 -0.42 -16.81
C GLU A 226 6.62 0.68 -17.89
N ASP A 227 5.48 1.29 -18.19
CA ASP A 227 5.36 2.41 -19.11
C ASP A 227 5.67 3.78 -18.47
N ILE A 228 5.87 3.82 -17.15
CA ILE A 228 6.14 5.06 -16.40
C ILE A 228 7.64 5.32 -16.38
N TYR A 229 8.05 6.54 -16.80
CA TYR A 229 9.44 6.95 -16.61
C TYR A 229 9.79 6.94 -15.11
N CYS A 230 10.83 6.20 -14.77
CA CYS A 230 11.26 6.01 -13.39
C CYS A 230 12.76 6.26 -13.27
N GLU A 231 13.10 7.24 -12.44
CA GLU A 231 14.48 7.60 -12.08
C GLU A 231 14.61 7.60 -10.56
N GLY A 232 15.58 6.86 -10.05
CA GLY A 232 15.86 6.75 -8.62
C GLY A 232 16.68 7.91 -8.06
N ILE A 233 17.21 7.70 -6.85
CA ILE A 233 18.01 8.71 -6.14
C ILE A 233 19.49 8.30 -6.00
N THR A 234 19.89 7.18 -6.54
CA THR A 234 21.24 6.61 -6.39
C THR A 234 22.33 7.47 -7.01
N GLU A 235 21.98 8.21 -8.07
CA GLU A 235 22.91 9.13 -8.76
C GLU A 235 22.97 10.53 -8.15
N ILE A 236 22.11 10.84 -7.14
CA ILE A 236 22.10 12.15 -6.49
C ILE A 236 23.31 12.29 -5.57
N THR A 237 24.11 13.30 -5.83
CA THR A 237 25.35 13.57 -5.11
C THR A 237 25.20 14.67 -4.05
N VAL A 238 26.21 14.80 -3.18
CA VAL A 238 26.31 15.91 -2.23
C VAL A 238 26.47 17.26 -2.97
N GLU A 239 27.10 17.26 -4.12
CA GLU A 239 27.26 18.44 -4.97
C GLU A 239 25.91 18.90 -5.52
N ASP A 240 25.05 17.97 -5.96
CA ASP A 240 23.69 18.30 -6.42
C ASP A 240 22.87 18.96 -5.31
N MET A 241 23.00 18.45 -4.06
CA MET A 241 22.34 19.06 -2.90
C MET A 241 22.84 20.49 -2.64
N LYS A 242 24.14 20.74 -2.78
CA LYS A 242 24.71 22.09 -2.65
C LYS A 242 24.21 23.04 -3.74
N TYR A 243 24.15 22.57 -5.00
CA TYR A 243 23.61 23.37 -6.10
C TYR A 243 22.13 23.66 -5.92
N ALA A 244 21.33 22.68 -5.55
CA ALA A 244 19.91 22.88 -5.26
C ALA A 244 19.72 23.94 -4.16
N LYS A 245 20.49 23.84 -3.08
CA LYS A 245 20.46 24.81 -1.98
C LYS A 245 20.88 26.20 -2.41
N ALA A 246 21.91 26.33 -3.23
CA ALA A 246 22.35 27.63 -3.79
C ALA A 246 21.28 28.26 -4.69
N MET A 247 20.43 27.43 -5.32
CA MET A 247 19.28 27.88 -6.12
C MET A 247 18.02 28.14 -5.26
N GLY A 248 18.09 27.98 -3.95
CA GLY A 248 16.94 28.13 -3.03
C GLY A 248 15.91 27.01 -3.13
N THR A 249 16.32 25.83 -3.57
CA THR A 249 15.45 24.66 -3.74
C THR A 249 15.89 23.50 -2.83
N THR A 250 15.05 22.47 -2.71
CA THR A 250 15.40 21.15 -2.14
C THR A 250 15.08 20.04 -3.14
N ILE A 251 15.79 18.93 -3.09
CA ILE A 251 15.54 17.77 -3.95
C ILE A 251 14.62 16.77 -3.24
N LYS A 252 13.55 16.35 -3.92
CA LYS A 252 12.62 15.30 -3.48
C LYS A 252 12.39 14.31 -4.60
N LEU A 253 12.21 13.01 -4.26
CA LEU A 253 11.71 12.06 -5.22
C LEU A 253 10.19 12.22 -5.33
N LEU A 254 9.72 12.75 -6.45
CA LEU A 254 8.28 12.92 -6.70
C LEU A 254 7.77 11.83 -7.62
N ALA A 255 6.59 11.31 -7.28
CA ALA A 255 5.75 10.56 -8.17
C ALA A 255 4.60 11.45 -8.61
N SER A 256 4.45 11.68 -9.90
CA SER A 256 3.44 12.57 -10.47
C SER A 256 2.69 11.89 -11.59
N SER A 257 1.39 12.14 -11.67
CA SER A 257 0.52 11.72 -12.76
C SER A 257 -0.39 12.86 -13.16
N ARG A 258 -0.33 13.28 -14.43
CA ARG A 258 -1.07 14.43 -14.95
C ARG A 258 -1.88 14.05 -16.18
N ARG A 259 -3.13 14.52 -16.20
CA ARG A 259 -4.04 14.34 -17.33
C ARG A 259 -3.91 15.50 -18.31
N TYR A 260 -3.93 15.18 -19.60
CA TYR A 260 -3.91 16.11 -20.71
C TYR A 260 -5.14 15.93 -21.61
N ALA A 261 -5.34 16.88 -22.53
CA ALA A 261 -6.42 16.82 -23.52
C ALA A 261 -6.40 15.50 -24.31
N GLY A 262 -7.57 14.98 -24.67
CA GLY A 262 -7.71 13.70 -25.38
C GLY A 262 -7.50 12.47 -24.48
N ASN A 263 -7.74 12.61 -23.18
CA ASN A 263 -7.61 11.54 -22.16
C ASN A 263 -6.20 10.91 -22.10
N ARG A 264 -5.18 11.67 -22.51
CA ARG A 264 -3.79 11.26 -22.38
C ARG A 264 -3.34 11.46 -20.94
N LEU A 265 -2.56 10.51 -20.43
CA LEU A 265 -1.97 10.56 -19.10
C LEU A 265 -0.45 10.57 -19.24
N HIS A 266 0.21 11.40 -18.44
CA HIS A 266 1.66 11.37 -18.27
C HIS A 266 1.95 11.07 -16.82
N ALA A 267 2.69 10.01 -16.57
CA ALA A 267 3.14 9.64 -15.24
C ALA A 267 4.66 9.55 -15.20
N ILE A 268 5.26 9.98 -14.09
CA ILE A 268 6.71 10.04 -13.90
C ILE A 268 7.07 9.85 -12.44
N VAL A 269 8.19 9.21 -12.19
CA VAL A 269 8.87 9.19 -10.89
C VAL A 269 10.30 9.67 -11.11
N ALA A 270 10.66 10.78 -10.50
CA ALA A 270 12.01 11.34 -10.66
C ALA A 270 12.39 12.27 -9.50
N PRO A 271 13.69 12.47 -9.25
CA PRO A 271 14.18 13.53 -8.40
C PRO A 271 13.79 14.91 -8.98
N CYS A 272 13.17 15.75 -8.16
CA CYS A 272 12.71 17.08 -8.56
C CYS A 272 13.21 18.14 -7.58
N MET A 273 13.64 19.28 -8.11
CA MET A 273 13.95 20.47 -7.31
C MET A 273 12.65 21.22 -7.00
N LEU A 274 12.38 21.41 -5.71
CA LEU A 274 11.20 22.12 -5.23
C LEU A 274 11.56 23.47 -4.65
N TYR A 275 10.79 24.50 -4.98
CA TYR A 275 10.86 25.80 -4.35
C TYR A 275 10.11 25.85 -3.02
N PRO A 276 10.39 26.82 -2.12
CA PRO A 276 9.80 26.92 -0.78
C PRO A 276 8.27 27.06 -0.75
N ASP A 277 7.65 27.54 -1.82
CA ASP A 277 6.21 27.68 -1.98
C ASP A 277 5.50 26.36 -2.37
N HIS A 278 6.25 25.35 -2.77
CA HIS A 278 5.67 24.04 -3.10
C HIS A 278 5.20 23.31 -1.83
N PRO A 279 3.97 22.76 -1.79
CA PRO A 279 3.41 22.10 -0.60
C PRO A 279 4.27 20.96 -0.04
N LEU A 280 5.03 20.27 -0.88
CA LEU A 280 5.89 19.14 -0.47
C LEU A 280 7.30 19.54 -0.08
N TYR A 281 7.68 20.83 -0.18
CA TYR A 281 9.03 21.32 0.14
C TYR A 281 9.47 20.97 1.55
N ASN A 282 8.59 21.20 2.54
CA ASN A 282 8.86 21.00 3.96
C ASN A 282 8.61 19.58 4.47
N VAL A 283 8.22 18.63 3.61
CA VAL A 283 8.04 17.25 4.00
C VAL A 283 9.40 16.58 4.21
N CYS A 284 9.76 16.33 5.47
CA CYS A 284 11.08 15.86 5.86
C CYS A 284 11.02 14.50 6.55
N LEU A 285 12.06 13.68 6.36
CA LEU A 285 12.24 12.37 6.99
C LEU A 285 11.04 11.45 6.70
N LEU A 286 10.59 10.74 7.73
CA LEU A 286 9.38 9.91 7.72
C LEU A 286 8.16 10.66 8.26
N TYR A 287 8.24 11.98 8.38
CA TYR A 287 7.13 12.79 8.85
C TYR A 287 6.06 12.89 7.76
N THR A 288 5.18 11.92 7.78
CA THR A 288 4.01 11.85 6.90
C THR A 288 2.75 11.86 7.76
N SER A 289 2.28 10.75 8.19
CA SER A 289 1.22 10.62 9.18
C SER A 289 1.75 9.74 10.30
N PRO A 290 1.42 10.00 11.56
CA PRO A 290 1.72 9.02 12.60
C PRO A 290 0.96 7.73 12.28
N SER A 291 1.70 6.77 11.77
CA SER A 291 1.19 5.43 11.50
C SER A 291 1.43 4.51 12.68
#